data_2de8e1c6c34de8c2549d32f3794398d6
#
_entry.id   2de8e1c6c34de8c2549d32f3794398d6
#
_cell.length_a   1.000
_cell.length_b   1.000
_cell.length_c   1.000
_cell.angle_alpha   90.00
_cell.angle_beta   90.00
_cell.angle_gamma   90.00
#
_symmetry.space_group_name_H-M   'P 1'
#
loop_
_entity.id
_entity.type
_entity.pdbx_description
1 polymer ?
#
loop_
_entity_poly.entity_id
_entity_poly.type
_entity_poly.pdbx_seq_one_letter_code
_entity_poly.pdbx_strand_id
1 'polypeptide(L)'
;FSNICHQLERVGMANSVEDSWRRVIIEKPFGHDQESARKLNEIVNAVFPESAVFRIDHYLGKETVQNIMALRFANQIFEPMWNAHYIDHVQITMAEDIGLGGRAGYYDGIGAARDVIQNHLLQLLALVAMEEPSSFEPEALQAEKVKVLRATHAVHPLNKTTARGQYLSLIHI
;
A
#
# COMPACT_ATOMS: atom_id res chain seq x y z
N PHE A 1 -17.46 -3.63 8.71
CA PHE A 1 -16.21 -4.38 8.89
C PHE A 1 -16.15 -5.00 10.28
N SER A 2 -16.19 -4.19 11.36
CA SER A 2 -16.18 -4.64 12.75
C SER A 2 -17.19 -5.77 13.02
N ASN A 3 -18.44 -5.60 12.61
CA ASN A 3 -19.48 -6.60 12.79
C ASN A 3 -19.14 -7.95 12.13
N ILE A 4 -18.46 -7.94 11.00
CA ILE A 4 -18.05 -9.18 10.32
C ILE A 4 -17.00 -9.92 11.16
N CYS A 5 -15.98 -9.22 11.66
CA CYS A 5 -14.96 -9.82 12.52
C CYS A 5 -15.57 -10.48 13.75
N HIS A 6 -16.44 -9.77 14.48
CA HIS A 6 -17.12 -10.32 15.65
C HIS A 6 -18.05 -11.51 15.31
N GLN A 7 -18.71 -11.49 14.16
CA GLN A 7 -19.52 -12.63 13.75
C GLN A 7 -18.64 -13.85 13.43
N LEU A 8 -17.52 -13.68 12.75
CA LEU A 8 -16.58 -14.76 12.46
C LEU A 8 -15.99 -15.36 13.75
N GLU A 9 -15.67 -14.52 14.73
CA GLU A 9 -15.25 -14.96 16.06
C GLU A 9 -16.35 -15.79 16.74
N ARG A 10 -17.59 -15.26 16.77
CA ARG A 10 -18.73 -15.89 17.43
C ARG A 10 -19.05 -17.28 16.87
N VAL A 11 -18.89 -17.48 15.57
CA VAL A 11 -19.13 -18.79 14.93
C VAL A 11 -17.88 -19.68 14.91
N GLY A 12 -16.80 -19.29 15.59
CA GLY A 12 -15.58 -20.06 15.70
C GLY A 12 -14.76 -20.14 14.40
N MET A 13 -14.99 -19.23 13.45
CA MET A 13 -14.24 -19.19 12.17
C MET A 13 -12.95 -18.37 12.22
N ALA A 14 -12.63 -17.77 13.35
CA ALA A 14 -11.44 -16.97 13.52
C ALA A 14 -10.19 -17.79 13.91
N ASN A 15 -10.38 -18.91 14.58
CA ASN A 15 -9.29 -19.74 15.08
C ASN A 15 -9.08 -20.98 14.22
N SER A 16 -7.81 -21.30 13.93
CA SER A 16 -7.45 -22.57 13.31
C SER A 16 -7.70 -23.72 14.29
N VAL A 17 -8.24 -24.81 13.79
CA VAL A 17 -8.52 -26.03 14.57
C VAL A 17 -7.73 -27.17 13.93
N GLU A 18 -6.97 -27.88 14.74
CA GLU A 18 -6.10 -29.00 14.32
C GLU A 18 -5.17 -28.61 13.16
N ASP A 19 -5.11 -29.38 12.09
CA ASP A 19 -4.25 -29.14 10.91
C ASP A 19 -4.84 -28.13 9.90
N SER A 20 -5.92 -27.44 10.27
CA SER A 20 -6.54 -26.43 9.41
C SER A 20 -5.95 -25.05 9.66
N TRP A 21 -5.86 -24.23 8.61
CA TRP A 21 -5.52 -22.82 8.72
C TRP A 21 -6.71 -21.93 8.35
N ARG A 22 -6.77 -20.76 8.98
CA ARG A 22 -7.77 -19.72 8.67
C ARG A 22 -7.05 -18.40 8.52
N ARG A 23 -7.32 -17.71 7.43
CA ARG A 23 -6.69 -16.44 7.09
C ARG A 23 -7.76 -15.45 6.66
N VAL A 24 -7.56 -14.20 7.02
CA VAL A 24 -8.40 -13.09 6.58
C VAL A 24 -7.65 -12.23 5.58
N ILE A 25 -8.30 -11.94 4.47
CA ILE A 25 -7.81 -11.06 3.44
C ILE A 25 -8.62 -9.79 3.49
N ILE A 26 -7.95 -8.65 3.62
CA ILE A 26 -8.58 -7.35 3.77
C ILE A 26 -8.11 -6.46 2.62
N GLU A 27 -9.08 -5.96 1.86
CA GLU A 27 -8.84 -4.94 0.84
C GLU A 27 -9.10 -3.53 1.38
N LYS A 28 -8.54 -2.54 0.68
CA LYS A 28 -8.83 -1.15 1.00
C LYS A 28 -10.33 -0.84 0.90
N PRO A 29 -10.84 0.13 1.68
CA PRO A 29 -10.10 1.08 2.52
C PRO A 29 -9.75 0.53 3.90
N PHE A 30 -8.53 0.82 4.36
CA PHE A 30 -8.06 0.47 5.73
C PHE A 30 -8.33 1.62 6.72
N GLY A 31 -9.51 2.19 6.67
CA GLY A 31 -9.87 3.43 7.33
C GLY A 31 -9.73 4.65 6.40
N HIS A 32 -10.18 5.80 6.86
CA HIS A 32 -10.13 7.06 6.13
C HIS A 32 -9.10 8.05 6.72
N ASP A 33 -8.61 7.77 7.92
CA ASP A 33 -7.54 8.48 8.61
C ASP A 33 -6.75 7.53 9.52
N GLN A 34 -5.72 8.04 10.17
CA GLN A 34 -4.85 7.24 11.02
C GLN A 34 -5.58 6.65 12.24
N GLU A 35 -6.54 7.38 12.81
CA GLU A 35 -7.28 6.92 13.99
C GLU A 35 -8.22 5.76 13.61
N SER A 36 -9.00 5.91 12.54
CA SER A 36 -9.87 4.86 12.04
C SER A 36 -9.11 3.63 11.56
N ALA A 37 -7.92 3.81 10.97
CA ALA A 37 -7.06 2.70 10.59
C ALA A 37 -6.52 1.92 11.81
N ARG A 38 -6.14 2.62 12.89
CA ARG A 38 -5.73 1.98 14.15
C ARG A 38 -6.87 1.19 14.77
N LYS A 39 -8.05 1.80 14.90
CA LYS A 39 -9.25 1.10 15.42
C LYS A 39 -9.60 -0.14 14.61
N LEU A 40 -9.51 -0.03 13.29
CA LEU A 40 -9.74 -1.18 12.41
C LEU A 40 -8.72 -2.30 12.66
N ASN A 41 -7.47 -1.94 12.80
CA ASN A 41 -6.40 -2.87 13.07
C ASN A 41 -6.55 -3.54 14.44
N GLU A 42 -6.92 -2.79 15.47
CA GLU A 42 -7.23 -3.32 16.81
C GLU A 42 -8.36 -4.35 16.77
N ILE A 43 -9.45 -4.05 16.04
CA ILE A 43 -10.59 -4.97 15.88
C ILE A 43 -10.17 -6.25 15.17
N VAL A 44 -9.37 -6.15 14.12
CA VAL A 44 -8.89 -7.34 13.39
C VAL A 44 -7.99 -8.19 14.27
N ASN A 45 -7.04 -7.56 14.93
CA ASN A 45 -6.04 -8.26 15.75
C ASN A 45 -6.60 -8.81 17.07
N ALA A 46 -7.75 -8.29 17.53
CA ALA A 46 -8.49 -8.91 18.63
C ALA A 46 -9.11 -10.26 18.25
N VAL A 47 -9.38 -10.47 16.96
CA VAL A 47 -10.07 -11.67 16.45
C VAL A 47 -9.11 -12.62 15.73
N PHE A 48 -8.15 -12.10 14.97
CA PHE A 48 -7.21 -12.89 14.18
C PHE A 48 -5.76 -12.61 14.60
N PRO A 49 -4.90 -13.62 14.73
CA PRO A 49 -3.47 -13.37 14.91
C PRO A 49 -2.89 -12.65 13.68
N GLU A 50 -1.93 -11.75 13.87
CA GLU A 50 -1.36 -10.94 12.78
C GLU A 50 -0.81 -11.82 11.63
N SER A 51 -0.26 -12.98 11.93
CA SER A 51 0.21 -13.96 10.93
C SER A 51 -0.89 -14.51 10.02
N ALA A 52 -2.15 -14.36 10.41
CA ALA A 52 -3.31 -14.77 9.63
C ALA A 52 -4.00 -13.61 8.90
N VAL A 53 -3.49 -12.38 9.03
CA VAL A 53 -4.09 -11.16 8.46
C VAL A 53 -3.29 -10.71 7.24
N PHE A 54 -3.94 -10.67 6.09
CA PHE A 54 -3.35 -10.25 4.82
C PHE A 54 -4.05 -8.98 4.32
N ARG A 55 -3.34 -7.87 4.36
CA ARG A 55 -3.79 -6.58 3.81
C ARG A 55 -3.32 -6.45 2.38
N ILE A 56 -4.26 -6.36 1.45
CA ILE A 56 -3.95 -6.37 0.01
C ILE A 56 -3.81 -4.94 -0.52
N ASP A 57 -2.70 -4.69 -1.19
CA ASP A 57 -2.55 -3.67 -2.21
C ASP A 57 -2.37 -4.35 -3.57
N HIS A 58 -3.38 -4.26 -4.44
CA HIS A 58 -3.39 -4.98 -5.72
C HIS A 58 -2.27 -4.53 -6.68
N TYR A 59 -1.66 -3.36 -6.47
CA TYR A 59 -0.48 -2.93 -7.24
C TYR A 59 0.72 -3.84 -6.99
N LEU A 60 0.87 -4.35 -5.78
CA LEU A 60 1.93 -5.30 -5.46
C LEU A 60 1.76 -6.67 -6.16
N GLY A 61 0.55 -6.97 -6.64
CA GLY A 61 0.26 -8.15 -7.44
C GLY A 61 0.53 -7.98 -8.95
N LYS A 62 0.83 -6.76 -9.42
CA LYS A 62 1.17 -6.52 -10.82
C LYS A 62 2.57 -7.06 -11.12
N GLU A 63 2.69 -7.83 -12.20
CA GLU A 63 3.98 -8.41 -12.63
C GLU A 63 5.05 -7.35 -12.83
N THR A 64 4.70 -6.21 -13.43
CA THR A 64 5.62 -5.08 -13.63
C THR A 64 6.16 -4.51 -12.32
N VAL A 65 5.37 -4.54 -11.24
CA VAL A 65 5.79 -4.08 -9.91
C VAL A 65 6.68 -5.12 -9.24
N GLN A 66 6.33 -6.41 -9.34
CA GLN A 66 7.17 -7.49 -8.81
C GLN A 66 8.52 -7.56 -9.52
N ASN A 67 8.57 -7.24 -10.81
CA ASN A 67 9.80 -7.18 -11.59
C ASN A 67 10.80 -6.12 -11.09
N ILE A 68 10.37 -5.12 -10.33
CA ILE A 68 11.30 -4.15 -9.69
C ILE A 68 12.26 -4.88 -8.75
N MET A 69 11.76 -5.79 -7.93
CA MET A 69 12.60 -6.57 -7.01
C MET A 69 13.53 -7.52 -7.77
N ALA A 70 13.03 -8.18 -8.81
CA ALA A 70 13.85 -9.05 -9.66
C ALA A 70 14.95 -8.26 -10.39
N LEU A 71 14.62 -7.07 -10.92
CA LEU A 71 15.57 -6.20 -11.58
C LEU A 71 16.68 -5.76 -10.63
N ARG A 72 16.33 -5.37 -9.42
CA ARG A 72 17.29 -4.88 -8.44
C ARG A 72 18.09 -5.99 -7.80
N PHE A 73 17.43 -6.95 -7.18
CA PHE A 73 18.06 -7.90 -6.26
C PHE A 73 18.49 -9.24 -6.91
N ALA A 74 17.95 -9.55 -8.09
CA ALA A 74 18.42 -10.71 -8.85
C ALA A 74 19.48 -10.34 -9.92
N ASN A 75 19.81 -9.05 -10.08
CA ASN A 75 20.76 -8.57 -11.08
C ASN A 75 21.89 -7.75 -10.44
N GLN A 76 23.04 -8.37 -10.27
CA GLN A 76 24.24 -7.72 -9.72
C GLN A 76 24.76 -6.53 -10.55
N ILE A 77 24.26 -6.33 -11.77
CA ILE A 77 24.67 -5.21 -12.63
C ILE A 77 24.02 -3.90 -12.18
N PHE A 78 22.77 -3.92 -11.75
CA PHE A 78 22.00 -2.71 -11.47
C PHE A 78 22.13 -2.26 -10.02
N GLU A 79 22.11 -3.16 -9.07
CA GLU A 79 22.08 -2.82 -7.65
C GLU A 79 23.28 -1.96 -7.18
N PRO A 80 24.54 -2.17 -7.63
CA PRO A 80 25.65 -1.32 -7.25
C PRO A 80 25.50 0.15 -7.68
N MET A 81 24.69 0.42 -8.72
CA MET A 81 24.38 1.75 -9.22
C MET A 81 23.07 2.32 -8.69
N TRP A 82 22.33 1.52 -7.93
CA TRP A 82 21.00 1.90 -7.45
C TRP A 82 21.06 2.67 -6.13
N ASN A 83 21.68 3.84 -6.17
CA ASN A 83 21.88 4.70 -5.01
C ASN A 83 21.97 6.17 -5.40
N ALA A 84 21.92 7.06 -4.43
CA ALA A 84 21.94 8.52 -4.61
C ALA A 84 23.25 9.06 -5.24
N HIS A 85 24.30 8.26 -5.39
CA HIS A 85 25.53 8.67 -6.08
C HIS A 85 25.35 8.64 -7.59
N TYR A 86 24.53 7.71 -8.09
CA TYR A 86 24.32 7.50 -9.53
C TYR A 86 22.93 7.93 -9.99
N ILE A 87 21.93 7.91 -9.11
CA ILE A 87 20.54 8.26 -9.42
C ILE A 87 20.23 9.66 -8.88
N ASP A 88 19.98 10.60 -9.77
CA ASP A 88 19.66 11.97 -9.42
C ASP A 88 18.26 12.08 -8.77
N HIS A 89 17.26 11.48 -9.39
CA HIS A 89 15.90 11.47 -8.87
C HIS A 89 15.06 10.29 -9.38
N VAL A 90 13.94 10.05 -8.73
CA VAL A 90 12.96 9.05 -9.13
C VAL A 90 11.61 9.72 -9.37
N GLN A 91 10.98 9.40 -10.50
CA GLN A 91 9.62 9.83 -10.81
C GLN A 91 8.70 8.63 -10.86
N ILE A 92 7.63 8.67 -10.08
CA ILE A 92 6.61 7.63 -10.07
C ILE A 92 5.31 8.24 -10.56
N THR A 93 4.86 7.81 -11.74
CA THR A 93 3.66 8.32 -12.36
C THR A 93 2.60 7.22 -12.44
N MET A 94 1.39 7.56 -12.02
CA MET A 94 0.21 6.76 -12.28
C MET A 94 -0.76 7.60 -13.13
N ALA A 95 -1.02 7.12 -14.32
CA ALA A 95 -1.99 7.71 -15.24
C ALA A 95 -3.01 6.63 -15.63
N GLU A 96 -4.28 7.02 -15.69
CA GLU A 96 -5.38 6.17 -16.12
C GLU A 96 -6.17 6.90 -17.22
N ASP A 97 -6.60 6.13 -18.19
CA ASP A 97 -7.44 6.60 -19.32
C ASP A 97 -8.94 6.40 -19.05
N ILE A 98 -9.28 5.84 -17.88
CA ILE A 98 -10.66 5.64 -17.44
C ILE A 98 -11.08 6.75 -16.46
N GLY A 99 -12.32 7.23 -16.63
CA GLY A 99 -12.91 8.20 -15.71
C GLY A 99 -13.41 7.59 -14.40
N LEU A 100 -13.95 8.45 -13.53
CA LEU A 100 -14.47 8.05 -12.21
C LEU A 100 -15.70 7.13 -12.30
N GLY A 101 -16.46 7.20 -13.40
CA GLY A 101 -17.69 6.45 -13.59
C GLY A 101 -18.66 6.66 -12.43
N GLY A 102 -19.27 5.59 -11.91
CA GLY A 102 -20.20 5.65 -10.79
C GLY A 102 -19.55 5.92 -9.40
N ARG A 103 -18.22 6.12 -9.33
CA ARG A 103 -17.49 6.32 -8.06
C ARG A 103 -17.24 7.79 -7.70
N ALA A 104 -17.87 8.73 -8.39
CA ALA A 104 -17.65 10.17 -8.17
C ALA A 104 -17.86 10.59 -6.71
N GLY A 105 -18.95 10.13 -6.07
CA GLY A 105 -19.24 10.44 -4.67
C GLY A 105 -18.23 9.85 -3.67
N TYR A 106 -17.68 8.69 -3.95
CA TYR A 106 -16.59 8.11 -3.16
C TYR A 106 -15.30 8.93 -3.32
N TYR A 107 -14.95 9.25 -4.55
CA TYR A 107 -13.73 9.99 -4.87
C TYR A 107 -13.73 11.42 -4.30
N ASP A 108 -14.88 12.08 -4.29
CA ASP A 108 -15.05 13.44 -3.75
C ASP A 108 -14.66 13.49 -2.25
N GLY A 109 -15.00 12.46 -1.49
CA GLY A 109 -14.64 12.37 -0.07
C GLY A 109 -13.21 11.89 0.22
N ILE A 110 -12.57 11.20 -0.71
CA ILE A 110 -11.25 10.55 -0.53
C ILE A 110 -10.14 11.33 -1.22
N GLY A 111 -10.33 11.63 -2.51
CA GLY A 111 -9.34 12.29 -3.35
C GLY A 111 -8.13 11.42 -3.71
N ALA A 112 -7.35 11.88 -4.71
CA ALA A 112 -6.22 11.14 -5.26
C ALA A 112 -5.13 10.80 -4.22
N ALA A 113 -4.91 11.67 -3.24
CA ALA A 113 -3.87 11.45 -2.25
C ALA A 113 -4.13 10.18 -1.43
N ARG A 114 -5.35 9.98 -0.94
CA ARG A 114 -5.71 8.79 -0.14
C ARG A 114 -6.02 7.57 -1.00
N ASP A 115 -6.59 7.79 -2.20
CA ASP A 115 -6.97 6.67 -3.06
C ASP A 115 -5.78 6.02 -3.76
N VAL A 116 -4.73 6.78 -4.08
CA VAL A 116 -3.64 6.33 -4.92
C VAL A 116 -2.25 6.58 -4.31
N ILE A 117 -1.96 7.79 -3.86
CA ILE A 117 -0.60 8.15 -3.44
C ILE A 117 -0.23 7.42 -2.15
N GLN A 118 -1.08 7.49 -1.13
CA GLN A 118 -0.84 6.96 0.21
C GLN A 118 -0.68 5.43 0.25
N ASN A 119 -1.18 4.73 -0.74
CA ASN A 119 -1.07 3.28 -0.86
C ASN A 119 -0.16 2.88 -2.01
N HIS A 120 -0.68 2.87 -3.23
CA HIS A 120 -0.01 2.32 -4.41
C HIS A 120 1.33 2.99 -4.71
N LEU A 121 1.39 4.34 -4.75
CA LEU A 121 2.63 5.03 -5.10
C LEU A 121 3.67 4.97 -3.98
N LEU A 122 3.26 4.98 -2.70
CA LEU A 122 4.18 4.77 -1.59
C LEU A 122 4.71 3.34 -1.54
N GLN A 123 3.95 2.34 -1.95
CA GLN A 123 4.47 0.97 -2.10
C GLN A 123 5.51 0.88 -3.22
N LEU A 124 5.26 1.52 -4.36
CA LEU A 124 6.25 1.62 -5.45
C LEU A 124 7.51 2.34 -5.00
N LEU A 125 7.36 3.47 -4.31
CA LEU A 125 8.49 4.20 -3.74
C LEU A 125 9.30 3.32 -2.79
N ALA A 126 8.62 2.58 -1.91
CA ALA A 126 9.30 1.68 -0.98
C ALA A 126 10.10 0.60 -1.73
N LEU A 127 9.53 -0.06 -2.74
CA LEU A 127 10.23 -1.07 -3.54
C LEU A 127 11.41 -0.50 -4.34
N VAL A 128 11.28 0.73 -4.82
CA VAL A 128 12.34 1.40 -5.58
C VAL A 128 13.48 1.85 -4.67
N ALA A 129 13.19 2.31 -3.46
CA ALA A 129 14.18 2.98 -2.60
C ALA A 129 14.66 2.14 -1.40
N MET A 130 14.07 0.95 -1.14
CA MET A 130 14.51 0.09 -0.03
C MET A 130 15.89 -0.51 -0.32
N GLU A 131 16.62 -0.84 0.73
CA GLU A 131 17.83 -1.66 0.61
C GLU A 131 17.48 -3.12 0.32
N GLU A 132 18.46 -3.90 -0.12
CA GLU A 132 18.29 -5.34 -0.32
C GLU A 132 17.90 -6.00 1.01
N PRO A 133 16.74 -6.68 1.08
CA PRO A 133 16.33 -7.34 2.31
C PRO A 133 17.22 -8.57 2.59
N SER A 134 17.44 -8.87 3.84
CA SER A 134 18.23 -10.04 4.27
C SER A 134 17.63 -11.39 3.83
N SER A 135 16.34 -11.39 3.52
CA SER A 135 15.61 -12.52 2.92
C SER A 135 14.32 -11.98 2.26
N PHE A 136 13.69 -12.80 1.42
CA PHE A 136 12.38 -12.46 0.84
C PHE A 136 11.20 -12.85 1.74
N GLU A 137 11.46 -13.16 3.01
CA GLU A 137 10.39 -13.37 3.98
C GLU A 137 9.64 -12.06 4.29
N PRO A 138 8.35 -12.14 4.62
CA PRO A 138 7.49 -10.96 4.80
C PRO A 138 8.05 -9.93 5.79
N GLU A 139 8.63 -10.40 6.91
CA GLU A 139 9.15 -9.54 7.97
C GLU A 139 10.37 -8.75 7.51
N ALA A 140 11.28 -9.37 6.76
CA ALA A 140 12.47 -8.72 6.23
C ALA A 140 12.10 -7.66 5.17
N LEU A 141 11.21 -8.01 4.24
CA LEU A 141 10.67 -7.08 3.25
C LEU A 141 9.97 -5.89 3.90
N GLN A 142 9.14 -6.14 4.91
CA GLN A 142 8.42 -5.10 5.63
C GLN A 142 9.38 -4.17 6.37
N ALA A 143 10.43 -4.71 6.98
CA ALA A 143 11.43 -3.92 7.70
C ALA A 143 12.11 -2.90 6.78
N GLU A 144 12.53 -3.31 5.57
CA GLU A 144 13.16 -2.41 4.61
C GLU A 144 12.18 -1.34 4.09
N LYS A 145 10.96 -1.72 3.74
CA LYS A 145 9.91 -0.75 3.35
C LYS A 145 9.65 0.29 4.42
N VAL A 146 9.59 -0.11 5.68
CA VAL A 146 9.37 0.80 6.81
C VAL A 146 10.51 1.80 6.95
N LYS A 147 11.77 1.42 6.71
CA LYS A 147 12.91 2.36 6.73
C LYS A 147 12.73 3.45 5.68
N VAL A 148 12.35 3.09 4.46
CA VAL A 148 12.09 4.07 3.39
C VAL A 148 10.99 5.04 3.79
N LEU A 149 9.84 4.52 4.24
CA LEU A 149 8.70 5.35 4.61
C LEU A 149 9.02 6.31 5.77
N ARG A 150 9.83 5.87 6.74
CA ARG A 150 10.29 6.73 7.85
C ARG A 150 11.27 7.81 7.40
N ALA A 151 12.07 7.54 6.39
CA ALA A 151 13.02 8.49 5.82
C ALA A 151 12.37 9.46 4.81
N THR A 152 11.19 9.14 4.32
CA THR A 152 10.48 9.94 3.32
C THR A 152 9.79 11.13 3.98
N HIS A 153 10.09 12.33 3.52
CA HIS A 153 9.49 13.57 4.00
C HIS A 153 8.99 14.42 2.84
N ALA A 154 7.84 15.05 3.03
CA ALA A 154 7.37 16.04 2.09
C ALA A 154 8.22 17.32 2.17
N VAL A 155 8.56 17.87 1.01
CA VAL A 155 9.33 19.14 0.95
C VAL A 155 8.40 20.30 1.23
N HIS A 156 8.74 21.13 2.20
CA HIS A 156 7.97 22.33 2.56
C HIS A 156 8.53 23.60 1.91
N PRO A 157 7.69 24.60 1.64
CA PRO A 157 6.23 24.61 1.88
C PRO A 157 5.46 23.87 0.79
N LEU A 158 4.46 23.09 1.20
CA LEU A 158 3.70 22.21 0.30
C LEU A 158 3.05 22.93 -0.89
N ASN A 159 2.60 24.15 -0.71
CA ASN A 159 2.00 24.95 -1.78
C ASN A 159 2.95 25.32 -2.92
N LYS A 160 4.26 25.17 -2.73
CA LYS A 160 5.28 25.35 -3.78
C LYS A 160 5.76 24.03 -4.38
N THR A 161 5.56 22.94 -3.67
CA THR A 161 6.09 21.62 -4.04
C THR A 161 5.02 20.64 -4.47
N THR A 162 3.73 21.04 -4.39
CA THR A 162 2.62 20.22 -4.83
C THR A 162 1.74 20.99 -5.81
N ALA A 163 1.22 20.30 -6.81
CA ALA A 163 0.16 20.77 -7.67
C ALA A 163 -1.09 19.91 -7.48
N ARG A 164 -2.25 20.53 -7.41
CA ARG A 164 -3.53 19.85 -7.31
C ARG A 164 -4.43 20.29 -8.45
N GLY A 165 -5.12 19.34 -9.05
CA GLY A 165 -6.13 19.58 -10.07
C GLY A 165 -7.49 19.11 -9.60
N GLN A 166 -8.53 19.76 -10.07
CA GLN A 166 -9.91 19.30 -9.94
C GLN A 166 -10.23 18.35 -11.09
N TYR A 167 -10.79 17.19 -10.76
CA TYR A 167 -11.34 16.30 -11.78
C TYR A 167 -12.61 16.98 -12.36
N LEU A 168 -12.55 17.34 -13.61
CA LEU A 168 -13.70 17.88 -14.32
C LEU A 168 -14.48 16.73 -14.96
N SER A 169 -15.72 16.55 -14.53
CA SER A 169 -16.60 15.54 -15.13
C SER A 169 -16.86 15.86 -16.60
N LEU A 170 -16.69 14.88 -17.47
CA LEU A 170 -17.04 14.95 -18.89
C LEU A 170 -18.56 14.87 -19.15
N ILE A 171 -19.39 15.09 -18.13
CA ILE A 171 -20.86 14.98 -18.24
C ILE A 171 -21.48 16.15 -19.06
N HIS A 172 -20.68 17.13 -19.48
CA HIS A 172 -21.15 18.29 -20.20
C HIS A 172 -20.47 18.48 -21.55
N ILE A 173 -20.26 17.42 -22.29
CA ILE A 173 -19.98 17.47 -23.71
C ILE A 173 -21.14 16.85 -24.46
#